data_19a21f3e609046a94bd2b5b0e8066f16
#
_entry.id   19a21f3e609046a94bd2b5b0e8066f16
#
_cell.length_a   1.000
_cell.length_b   1.000
_cell.length_c   1.000
_cell.angle_alpha   90.00
_cell.angle_beta   90.00
_cell.angle_gamma   90.00
#
_symmetry.space_group_name_H-M   'P 1'
#
loop_
_entity.id
_entity.type
_entity.pdbx_description
1 polymer ?
#
loop_
_entity_poly.entity_id
_entity_poly.type
_entity_poly.pdbx_seq_one_letter_code
_entity_poly.pdbx_strand_id
1 'polypeptide(L)'
;GKMTLKDSSTEKKGKIVASQDYTAASYNGSLIEIAGEDASMTMESGNISAVRKTPNSNGQYGVGVTDGGDFTMTGGKIEAGWFAVAGNGNYKTQNSIINITDGELISTADYAVYLPQSGTTTISGGKVYGAAGGVCIQRGTLNVEGTALITSKGTGSTGNWGDGTGGLDCAAINVSGAYGIATVNIKGGTLIAEAKSLITEGTTYTPVINVTGGTFSDPSALKYMKTNANVNIKLT
;
A
#
# COMPACT_ATOMS: atom_id res chain seq x y z
N GLY A 1 -14.38 17.86 -1.02
CA GLY A 1 -13.94 18.43 0.27
C GLY A 1 -12.45 18.27 0.52
N LYS A 2 -11.86 19.16 1.31
CA LYS A 2 -10.42 19.11 1.64
C LYS A 2 -10.24 18.96 3.14
N MET A 3 -9.34 18.06 3.56
CA MET A 3 -9.03 17.79 4.96
C MET A 3 -7.52 17.81 5.18
N THR A 4 -7.08 18.37 6.33
CA THR A 4 -5.71 18.21 6.79
C THR A 4 -5.74 17.57 8.18
N LEU A 5 -5.04 16.44 8.35
CA LEU A 5 -4.83 15.80 9.64
C LEU A 5 -3.45 16.16 10.17
N LYS A 6 -3.45 16.82 11.32
CA LYS A 6 -2.22 17.25 11.98
C LYS A 6 -2.36 17.16 13.48
N ASP A 7 -1.42 16.49 14.11
CA ASP A 7 -1.26 16.56 15.56
C ASP A 7 -0.31 17.71 15.91
N SER A 8 -0.86 18.77 16.47
CA SER A 8 -0.10 19.95 16.91
C SER A 8 0.50 19.79 18.31
N SER A 9 0.19 18.70 19.03
CA SER A 9 0.75 18.44 20.35
C SER A 9 2.25 18.16 20.28
N THR A 10 2.98 18.46 21.34
CA THR A 10 4.43 18.21 21.45
C THR A 10 4.74 16.72 21.33
N GLU A 11 3.88 15.86 21.90
CA GLU A 11 4.10 14.43 21.95
C GLU A 11 3.69 13.67 20.68
N LYS A 12 2.94 14.30 19.77
CA LYS A 12 2.43 13.70 18.52
C LYS A 12 1.66 12.39 18.72
N LYS A 13 0.92 12.28 19.82
CA LYS A 13 0.16 11.08 20.20
C LYS A 13 -1.34 11.12 19.85
N GLY A 14 -1.79 12.17 19.19
CA GLY A 14 -3.20 12.29 18.73
C GLY A 14 -3.57 11.11 17.82
N LYS A 15 -4.78 10.54 18.05
CA LYS A 15 -5.23 9.33 17.35
C LYS A 15 -6.66 9.47 16.84
N ILE A 16 -6.89 8.93 15.65
CA ILE A 16 -8.21 8.51 15.17
C ILE A 16 -8.22 6.99 15.27
N VAL A 17 -9.16 6.44 16.04
CA VAL A 17 -9.21 5.00 16.36
C VAL A 17 -10.56 4.43 15.97
N ALA A 18 -10.58 3.28 15.30
CA ALA A 18 -11.80 2.52 15.10
C ALA A 18 -12.34 2.04 16.46
N SER A 19 -13.66 2.12 16.68
CA SER A 19 -14.29 1.54 17.86
C SER A 19 -13.99 0.04 17.93
N GLN A 20 -13.45 -0.41 19.05
CA GLN A 20 -13.11 -1.82 19.27
C GLN A 20 -14.35 -2.70 19.49
N ASP A 21 -15.48 -2.10 19.80
CA ASP A 21 -16.74 -2.79 20.07
C ASP A 21 -17.56 -3.05 18.80
N TYR A 22 -17.04 -2.67 17.65
CA TYR A 22 -17.68 -2.89 16.36
C TYR A 22 -17.57 -4.36 15.96
N THR A 23 -18.65 -5.11 16.20
CA THR A 23 -18.72 -6.56 15.97
C THR A 23 -19.34 -6.95 14.62
N ALA A 24 -19.68 -5.99 13.77
CA ALA A 24 -20.30 -6.31 12.48
C ALA A 24 -19.36 -7.16 11.62
N ALA A 25 -19.74 -8.39 11.43
CA ALA A 25 -19.00 -9.42 10.71
C ALA A 25 -18.83 -9.16 9.19
N SER A 26 -19.36 -8.05 8.66
CA SER A 26 -19.47 -7.80 7.22
C SER A 26 -19.05 -6.40 6.78
N TYR A 27 -18.39 -5.61 7.61
CA TYR A 27 -17.99 -4.26 7.22
C TYR A 27 -16.54 -4.23 6.73
N ASN A 28 -16.39 -4.28 5.43
CA ASN A 28 -15.14 -3.97 4.73
C ASN A 28 -15.15 -2.47 4.43
N GLY A 29 -14.71 -1.65 5.36
CA GLY A 29 -14.74 -0.21 5.20
C GLY A 29 -13.49 0.46 5.73
N SER A 30 -13.19 1.60 5.14
CA SER A 30 -12.12 2.49 5.59
C SER A 30 -12.55 3.25 6.85
N LEU A 31 -11.62 3.46 7.77
CA LEU A 31 -11.85 4.34 8.90
C LEU A 31 -12.00 5.79 8.45
N ILE A 32 -11.26 6.18 7.42
CA ILE A 32 -11.41 7.43 6.69
C ILE A 32 -11.55 7.10 5.21
N GLU A 33 -12.59 7.67 4.57
CA GLU A 33 -12.81 7.52 3.13
C GLU A 33 -12.63 8.86 2.43
N ILE A 34 -11.81 8.88 1.37
CA ILE A 34 -11.56 10.01 0.48
C ILE A 34 -12.12 9.61 -0.88
N ALA A 35 -13.33 10.03 -1.18
CA ALA A 35 -14.05 9.61 -2.37
C ALA A 35 -14.49 10.81 -3.23
N GLY A 36 -14.23 10.73 -4.52
CA GLY A 36 -14.58 11.75 -5.52
C GLY A 36 -13.44 12.71 -5.87
N GLU A 37 -13.45 13.19 -7.10
CA GLU A 37 -12.40 14.04 -7.70
C GLU A 37 -12.15 15.36 -6.94
N ASP A 38 -13.12 15.85 -6.19
CA ASP A 38 -13.00 17.04 -5.36
C ASP A 38 -12.61 16.73 -3.90
N ALA A 39 -12.38 15.46 -3.56
CA ALA A 39 -12.01 15.05 -2.22
C ALA A 39 -10.50 14.91 -2.09
N SER A 40 -9.93 15.57 -1.09
CA SER A 40 -8.52 15.42 -0.79
C SER A 40 -8.23 15.43 0.71
N MET A 41 -7.20 14.65 1.10
CA MET A 41 -6.68 14.65 2.46
C MET A 41 -5.16 14.76 2.44
N THR A 42 -4.64 15.61 3.32
CA THR A 42 -3.22 15.64 3.66
C THR A 42 -3.04 15.21 5.11
N MET A 43 -2.21 14.19 5.34
CA MET A 43 -1.79 13.78 6.67
C MET A 43 -0.35 14.22 6.93
N GLU A 44 -0.19 15.20 7.83
CA GLU A 44 1.12 15.74 8.21
C GLU A 44 1.70 15.04 9.45
N SER A 45 0.83 14.56 10.35
CA SER A 45 1.23 13.90 11.60
C SER A 45 0.02 13.28 12.29
N GLY A 46 0.25 12.63 13.46
CA GLY A 46 -0.78 11.93 14.23
C GLY A 46 -0.90 10.47 13.82
N ASN A 47 -1.91 9.78 14.36
CA ASN A 47 -2.07 8.36 14.17
C ASN A 47 -3.49 8.01 13.75
N ILE A 48 -3.63 7.12 12.77
CA ILE A 48 -4.87 6.46 12.39
C ILE A 48 -4.71 4.97 12.75
N SER A 49 -5.62 4.42 13.56
CA SER A 49 -5.57 3.04 13.98
C SER A 49 -6.88 2.32 13.68
N ALA A 50 -6.85 1.48 12.66
CA ALA A 50 -7.94 0.61 12.23
C ALA A 50 -7.65 -0.87 12.58
N VAL A 51 -6.94 -1.13 13.66
CA VAL A 51 -6.64 -2.48 14.16
C VAL A 51 -7.76 -2.93 15.08
N ARG A 52 -8.38 -4.06 14.75
CA ARG A 52 -9.38 -4.69 15.61
C ARG A 52 -8.73 -5.50 16.74
N LYS A 53 -9.41 -5.55 17.86
CA LYS A 53 -9.00 -6.36 19.01
C LYS A 53 -9.06 -7.86 18.73
N THR A 54 -9.98 -8.30 17.87
CA THR A 54 -10.11 -9.69 17.46
C THR A 54 -9.84 -9.76 15.96
N PRO A 55 -8.77 -10.42 15.52
CA PRO A 55 -8.53 -10.68 14.11
C PRO A 55 -9.66 -11.57 13.58
N ASN A 56 -10.42 -11.09 12.64
CA ASN A 56 -11.35 -11.90 11.88
C ASN A 56 -11.18 -11.63 10.39
N SER A 57 -11.81 -12.44 9.57
CA SER A 57 -11.75 -12.38 8.10
C SER A 57 -12.22 -11.07 7.48
N ASN A 58 -12.80 -10.15 8.25
CA ASN A 58 -13.31 -8.88 7.76
C ASN A 58 -12.50 -7.75 8.39
N GLY A 59 -11.37 -7.42 7.79
CA GLY A 59 -10.47 -6.39 8.24
C GLY A 59 -11.02 -4.99 8.05
N GLN A 60 -10.47 -4.04 8.76
CA GLN A 60 -10.69 -2.63 8.52
C GLN A 60 -9.50 -2.05 7.77
N TYR A 61 -9.80 -1.07 6.91
CA TYR A 61 -8.80 -0.27 6.22
C TYR A 61 -8.57 1.02 7.02
N GLY A 62 -7.34 1.52 6.98
CA GLY A 62 -7.04 2.82 7.59
C GLY A 62 -7.65 3.96 6.80
N VAL A 63 -7.14 4.16 5.59
CA VAL A 63 -7.61 5.18 4.64
C VAL A 63 -8.00 4.54 3.32
N GLY A 64 -9.23 4.77 2.90
CA GLY A 64 -9.73 4.47 1.56
C GLY A 64 -9.56 5.68 0.66
N VAL A 65 -9.05 5.46 -0.55
CA VAL A 65 -8.89 6.52 -1.57
C VAL A 65 -9.53 6.02 -2.84
N THR A 66 -10.72 6.55 -3.15
CA THR A 66 -11.57 6.00 -4.20
C THR A 66 -12.16 7.09 -5.08
N ASP A 67 -12.68 6.69 -6.23
CA ASP A 67 -13.46 7.55 -7.12
C ASP A 67 -12.78 8.89 -7.48
N GLY A 68 -11.46 8.86 -7.70
CA GLY A 68 -10.70 10.05 -8.05
C GLY A 68 -10.20 10.89 -6.87
N GLY A 69 -10.37 10.41 -5.63
CA GLY A 69 -9.88 11.11 -4.45
C GLY A 69 -8.36 11.20 -4.37
N ASP A 70 -7.85 12.23 -3.69
CA ASP A 70 -6.42 12.50 -3.53
C ASP A 70 -5.98 12.35 -2.08
N PHE A 71 -4.93 11.56 -1.84
CA PHE A 71 -4.31 11.41 -0.53
C PHE A 71 -2.82 11.73 -0.56
N THR A 72 -2.38 12.60 0.33
CA THR A 72 -0.97 12.92 0.54
C THR A 72 -0.59 12.68 2.00
N MET A 73 0.47 11.89 2.23
CA MET A 73 1.04 11.65 3.56
C MET A 73 2.47 12.15 3.61
N THR A 74 2.72 13.10 4.51
CA THR A 74 4.03 13.70 4.75
C THR A 74 4.57 13.38 6.14
N GLY A 75 3.85 12.57 6.91
CA GLY A 75 4.24 12.11 8.24
C GLY A 75 3.08 11.45 8.97
N GLY A 76 3.35 10.98 10.18
CA GLY A 76 2.38 10.27 11.00
C GLY A 76 2.39 8.76 10.78
N LYS A 77 1.38 8.07 11.30
CA LYS A 77 1.27 6.62 11.23
C LYS A 77 -0.16 6.18 10.91
N ILE A 78 -0.30 5.25 9.98
CA ILE A 78 -1.56 4.55 9.71
C ILE A 78 -1.33 3.06 9.97
N GLU A 79 -2.08 2.48 10.88
CA GLU A 79 -2.02 1.06 11.22
C GLU A 79 -3.40 0.43 11.09
N ALA A 80 -3.49 -0.66 10.36
CA ALA A 80 -4.75 -1.34 10.06
C ALA A 80 -4.62 -2.86 10.21
N GLY A 81 -5.75 -3.53 10.38
CA GLY A 81 -5.80 -4.98 10.37
C GLY A 81 -5.47 -5.54 8.99
N TRP A 82 -6.08 -4.95 7.95
CA TRP A 82 -5.79 -5.29 6.55
C TRP A 82 -4.95 -4.19 5.91
N PHE A 83 -5.54 -3.27 5.16
CA PHE A 83 -4.78 -2.27 4.41
C PHE A 83 -4.67 -0.96 5.18
N ALA A 84 -3.46 -0.43 5.32
CA ALA A 84 -3.29 0.94 5.83
C ALA A 84 -3.86 1.95 4.84
N VAL A 85 -3.61 1.75 3.53
CA VAL A 85 -4.20 2.54 2.45
C VAL A 85 -4.74 1.60 1.38
N ALA A 86 -5.98 1.81 0.97
CA ALA A 86 -6.63 0.96 -0.03
C ALA A 86 -7.41 1.77 -1.06
N GLY A 87 -7.42 1.30 -2.30
CA GLY A 87 -8.36 1.69 -3.32
C GLY A 87 -9.56 0.73 -3.43
N ASN A 88 -10.38 0.90 -4.48
CA ASN A 88 -11.48 0.02 -4.78
C ASN A 88 -11.52 -0.32 -6.29
N GLY A 89 -11.49 -1.61 -6.62
CA GLY A 89 -11.46 -2.11 -7.99
C GLY A 89 -12.69 -1.79 -8.85
N ASN A 90 -13.77 -1.29 -8.26
CA ASN A 90 -14.94 -0.81 -9.01
C ASN A 90 -14.65 0.51 -9.75
N TYR A 91 -13.70 1.31 -9.30
CA TYR A 91 -13.34 2.60 -9.90
C TYR A 91 -12.29 2.42 -10.99
N LYS A 92 -12.73 2.21 -12.23
CA LYS A 92 -11.87 1.86 -13.37
C LYS A 92 -11.45 3.07 -14.23
N THR A 93 -12.15 4.17 -14.11
CA THR A 93 -11.96 5.35 -14.96
C THR A 93 -11.50 6.57 -14.19
N GLN A 94 -11.84 6.68 -12.94
CA GLN A 94 -11.43 7.76 -12.04
C GLN A 94 -9.98 7.53 -11.58
N ASN A 95 -9.18 8.56 -11.67
CA ASN A 95 -7.75 8.49 -11.36
C ASN A 95 -7.48 9.05 -9.96
N SER A 96 -7.47 8.18 -8.96
CA SER A 96 -7.05 8.57 -7.61
C SER A 96 -5.54 8.83 -7.57
N ILE A 97 -5.13 9.80 -6.75
CA ILE A 97 -3.73 10.17 -6.53
C ILE A 97 -3.34 9.88 -5.09
N ILE A 98 -2.27 9.08 -4.91
CA ILE A 98 -1.74 8.77 -3.59
C ILE A 98 -0.26 9.14 -3.57
N ASN A 99 0.13 10.04 -2.67
CA ASN A 99 1.51 10.47 -2.49
C ASN A 99 1.98 10.22 -1.06
N ILE A 100 2.98 9.35 -0.90
CA ILE A 100 3.61 9.05 0.39
C ILE A 100 5.04 9.55 0.34
N THR A 101 5.33 10.61 1.06
CA THR A 101 6.67 11.21 1.12
C THR A 101 7.38 10.93 2.43
N ASP A 102 6.63 10.62 3.50
CA ASP A 102 7.14 10.23 4.81
C ASP A 102 6.02 9.60 5.65
N GLY A 103 6.36 9.04 6.83
CA GLY A 103 5.44 8.40 7.76
C GLY A 103 5.51 6.88 7.73
N GLU A 104 4.57 6.24 8.41
CA GLU A 104 4.51 4.78 8.53
C GLU A 104 3.13 4.25 8.13
N LEU A 105 3.10 3.33 7.18
CA LEU A 105 1.94 2.55 6.78
C LEU A 105 2.13 1.10 7.23
N ILE A 106 1.23 0.58 8.07
CA ILE A 106 1.37 -0.74 8.67
C ILE A 106 0.09 -1.55 8.47
N SER A 107 0.23 -2.75 7.89
CA SER A 107 -0.78 -3.80 7.95
C SER A 107 -0.33 -4.92 8.89
N THR A 108 -1.21 -5.33 9.81
CA THR A 108 -0.89 -6.40 10.77
C THR A 108 -1.21 -7.79 10.24
N ALA A 109 -1.93 -7.92 9.13
CA ALA A 109 -2.32 -9.22 8.59
C ALA A 109 -2.12 -9.38 7.07
N ASP A 110 -2.13 -8.30 6.29
CA ASP A 110 -2.14 -8.33 4.83
C ASP A 110 -1.08 -7.40 4.22
N TYR A 111 -1.30 -6.93 2.99
CA TYR A 111 -0.53 -5.87 2.35
C TYR A 111 -0.84 -4.52 3.00
N ALA A 112 0.18 -3.68 3.20
CA ALA A 112 -0.05 -2.34 3.77
C ALA A 112 -0.76 -1.40 2.79
N VAL A 113 -0.47 -1.53 1.49
CA VAL A 113 -1.07 -0.71 0.43
C VAL A 113 -1.69 -1.62 -0.63
N TYR A 114 -2.97 -1.38 -0.95
CA TYR A 114 -3.72 -2.14 -1.93
C TYR A 114 -4.27 -1.24 -3.05
N LEU A 115 -3.85 -1.50 -4.28
CA LEU A 115 -4.09 -0.65 -5.45
C LEU A 115 -4.83 -1.42 -6.57
N PRO A 116 -6.16 -1.62 -6.47
CA PRO A 116 -6.93 -2.37 -7.46
C PRO A 116 -7.56 -1.48 -8.54
N GLN A 117 -7.40 -0.16 -8.48
CA GLN A 117 -8.08 0.83 -9.29
C GLN A 117 -7.15 1.63 -10.20
N SER A 118 -7.73 2.43 -11.10
CA SER A 118 -6.98 3.43 -11.88
C SER A 118 -6.42 4.52 -10.97
N GLY A 119 -5.34 5.12 -11.40
CA GLY A 119 -4.70 6.24 -10.73
C GLY A 119 -3.20 6.05 -10.57
N THR A 120 -2.60 6.96 -9.83
CA THR A 120 -1.15 6.96 -9.60
C THR A 120 -0.84 7.01 -8.12
N THR A 121 -0.04 6.05 -7.68
CA THR A 121 0.55 6.04 -6.34
C THR A 121 2.04 6.28 -6.45
N THR A 122 2.55 7.25 -5.70
CA THR A 122 3.98 7.54 -5.58
C THR A 122 4.41 7.37 -4.13
N ILE A 123 5.41 6.52 -3.90
CA ILE A 123 6.04 6.32 -2.60
C ILE A 123 7.49 6.77 -2.75
N SER A 124 7.81 7.96 -2.24
CA SER A 124 9.15 8.55 -2.35
C SER A 124 9.91 8.57 -1.03
N GLY A 125 9.25 8.27 0.07
CA GLY A 125 9.82 8.18 1.41
C GLY A 125 8.91 7.41 2.35
N GLY A 126 9.22 7.46 3.66
CA GLY A 126 8.47 6.74 4.68
C GLY A 126 8.71 5.24 4.69
N LYS A 127 7.92 4.56 5.51
CA LYS A 127 7.99 3.11 5.72
C LYS A 127 6.65 2.47 5.42
N VAL A 128 6.65 1.44 4.59
CA VAL A 128 5.49 0.61 4.25
C VAL A 128 5.78 -0.80 4.70
N TYR A 129 5.04 -1.29 5.68
CA TYR A 129 5.17 -2.62 6.23
C TYR A 129 3.84 -3.36 6.20
N GLY A 130 3.81 -4.52 5.58
CA GLY A 130 2.68 -5.44 5.69
C GLY A 130 3.13 -6.82 6.16
N ALA A 131 2.31 -7.45 6.98
CA ALA A 131 2.60 -8.79 7.48
C ALA A 131 2.69 -9.80 6.32
N ALA A 132 1.84 -9.69 5.32
CA ALA A 132 1.92 -10.46 4.08
C ALA A 132 2.76 -9.73 3.02
N GLY A 133 2.54 -8.44 2.82
CA GLY A 133 3.26 -7.69 1.80
C GLY A 133 3.23 -6.18 1.99
N GLY A 134 4.18 -5.50 1.37
CA GLY A 134 4.21 -4.04 1.40
C GLY A 134 3.13 -3.44 0.51
N VAL A 135 3.20 -3.68 -0.80
CA VAL A 135 2.26 -3.14 -1.79
C VAL A 135 1.74 -4.24 -2.70
N CYS A 136 0.43 -4.34 -2.84
CA CYS A 136 -0.23 -5.11 -3.89
C CYS A 136 -0.83 -4.15 -4.92
N ILE A 137 -0.41 -4.25 -6.18
CA ILE A 137 -0.98 -3.48 -7.28
C ILE A 137 -1.64 -4.40 -8.30
N GLN A 138 -2.91 -4.11 -8.61
CA GLN A 138 -3.70 -4.89 -9.56
C GLN A 138 -4.14 -4.07 -10.78
N ARG A 139 -3.98 -2.73 -10.70
CA ARG A 139 -4.25 -1.78 -11.78
C ARG A 139 -3.63 -0.42 -11.46
N GLY A 140 -3.46 0.44 -12.47
CA GLY A 140 -2.92 1.79 -12.30
C GLY A 140 -1.40 1.85 -12.28
N THR A 141 -0.85 2.91 -11.73
CA THR A 141 0.60 3.16 -11.73
C THR A 141 1.15 3.27 -10.30
N LEU A 142 2.21 2.52 -10.01
CA LEU A 142 3.01 2.65 -8.81
C LEU A 142 4.40 3.19 -9.17
N ASN A 143 4.79 4.30 -8.55
CA ASN A 143 6.15 4.82 -8.59
C ASN A 143 6.81 4.62 -7.23
N VAL A 144 7.99 4.02 -7.19
CA VAL A 144 8.83 3.89 -5.99
C VAL A 144 10.15 4.58 -6.25
N GLU A 145 10.48 5.54 -5.39
CA GLU A 145 11.67 6.37 -5.57
C GLU A 145 12.22 6.89 -4.24
N GLY A 146 13.26 7.69 -4.30
CA GLY A 146 13.81 8.36 -3.12
C GLY A 146 14.26 7.40 -2.02
N THR A 147 13.80 7.64 -0.81
CA THR A 147 14.17 6.89 0.41
C THR A 147 13.05 5.93 0.87
N ALA A 148 12.06 5.64 0.03
CA ALA A 148 10.99 4.71 0.36
C ALA A 148 11.52 3.38 0.90
N LEU A 149 10.99 2.91 2.04
CA LEU A 149 11.30 1.60 2.59
C LEU A 149 10.04 0.74 2.57
N ILE A 150 10.02 -0.28 1.72
CA ILE A 150 8.90 -1.20 1.57
C ILE A 150 9.32 -2.58 2.07
N THR A 151 8.61 -3.10 3.06
CA THR A 151 9.01 -4.33 3.75
C THR A 151 7.87 -5.32 3.93
N SER A 152 8.21 -6.61 3.94
CA SER A 152 7.31 -7.72 4.22
C SER A 152 8.04 -8.81 5.02
N LYS A 153 7.31 -9.46 5.95
CA LYS A 153 7.80 -10.66 6.66
C LYS A 153 7.09 -11.94 6.26
N GLY A 154 6.05 -11.86 5.44
CA GLY A 154 5.35 -13.05 4.98
C GLY A 154 6.22 -13.91 4.07
N THR A 155 6.13 -15.24 4.23
CA THR A 155 6.90 -16.23 3.44
C THR A 155 6.04 -17.15 2.61
N GLY A 156 4.72 -17.13 2.80
CA GLY A 156 3.76 -17.95 2.06
C GLY A 156 2.86 -17.09 1.18
N SER A 157 1.58 -17.39 1.20
CA SER A 157 0.53 -16.60 0.55
C SER A 157 -0.40 -15.99 1.59
N THR A 158 -1.11 -14.95 1.18
CA THR A 158 -2.18 -14.34 1.99
C THR A 158 -3.30 -15.34 2.25
N GLY A 159 -3.99 -15.16 3.37
CA GLY A 159 -5.23 -15.92 3.61
C GLY A 159 -6.30 -15.59 2.55
N ASN A 160 -7.27 -16.46 2.36
CA ASN A 160 -8.40 -16.20 1.45
C ASN A 160 -9.50 -15.40 2.17
N TRP A 161 -9.27 -14.10 2.31
CA TRP A 161 -10.14 -13.21 3.09
C TRP A 161 -11.29 -12.59 2.28
N GLY A 162 -11.29 -12.77 0.95
CA GLY A 162 -12.26 -12.15 0.04
C GLY A 162 -12.06 -10.64 -0.17
N ASP A 163 -10.88 -10.14 0.12
CA ASP A 163 -10.51 -8.73 0.07
C ASP A 163 -9.78 -8.32 -1.22
N GLY A 164 -9.58 -9.26 -2.13
CA GLY A 164 -8.89 -9.06 -3.41
C GLY A 164 -7.41 -9.38 -3.40
N THR A 165 -6.83 -9.71 -2.24
CA THR A 165 -5.45 -10.21 -2.11
C THR A 165 -5.39 -11.69 -1.76
N GLY A 166 -6.53 -12.33 -1.54
CA GLY A 166 -6.61 -13.71 -1.09
C GLY A 166 -5.87 -14.70 -1.99
N GLY A 167 -4.95 -15.46 -1.39
CA GLY A 167 -4.13 -16.44 -2.07
C GLY A 167 -2.93 -15.90 -2.84
N LEU A 168 -2.69 -14.57 -2.82
CA LEU A 168 -1.50 -13.97 -3.43
C LEU A 168 -0.25 -14.25 -2.59
N ASP A 169 0.87 -14.46 -3.25
CA ASP A 169 2.16 -14.69 -2.58
C ASP A 169 2.66 -13.45 -1.84
N CYS A 170 3.28 -13.66 -0.70
CA CYS A 170 3.89 -12.61 0.09
C CYS A 170 5.10 -11.99 -0.63
N ALA A 171 5.16 -10.65 -0.67
CA ALA A 171 6.25 -9.92 -1.29
C ALA A 171 6.33 -8.47 -0.78
N ALA A 172 7.48 -7.82 -0.93
CA ALA A 172 7.51 -6.38 -0.70
C ALA A 172 6.61 -5.66 -1.71
N ILE A 173 6.68 -6.02 -3.00
CA ILE A 173 5.72 -5.58 -4.02
C ILE A 173 5.21 -6.79 -4.80
N ASN A 174 3.88 -6.96 -4.83
CA ASN A 174 3.20 -7.93 -5.67
C ASN A 174 2.42 -7.20 -6.77
N VAL A 175 2.65 -7.61 -8.02
CA VAL A 175 2.00 -7.04 -9.20
C VAL A 175 1.09 -8.11 -9.80
N SER A 176 -0.19 -8.09 -9.43
CA SER A 176 -1.11 -9.14 -9.90
C SER A 176 -1.82 -8.82 -11.21
N GLY A 177 -2.00 -7.54 -11.57
CA GLY A 177 -2.67 -7.16 -12.82
C GLY A 177 -4.07 -7.76 -13.00
N ALA A 178 -4.80 -7.98 -11.91
CA ALA A 178 -6.09 -8.68 -11.96
C ALA A 178 -7.22 -7.82 -12.52
N TYR A 179 -7.21 -6.52 -12.26
CA TYR A 179 -8.28 -5.59 -12.64
C TYR A 179 -7.94 -4.69 -13.83
N GLY A 180 -6.71 -4.72 -14.31
CA GLY A 180 -6.25 -3.94 -15.45
C GLY A 180 -4.75 -3.93 -15.56
N ILE A 181 -4.21 -3.16 -16.52
CA ILE A 181 -2.77 -3.01 -16.66
C ILE A 181 -2.22 -2.30 -15.42
N ALA A 182 -1.32 -2.97 -14.72
CA ALA A 182 -0.52 -2.40 -13.65
C ALA A 182 0.83 -1.95 -14.22
N THR A 183 1.21 -0.69 -13.96
CA THR A 183 2.53 -0.15 -14.31
C THR A 183 3.31 0.10 -13.04
N VAL A 184 4.51 -0.46 -12.93
CA VAL A 184 5.39 -0.28 -11.76
C VAL A 184 6.73 0.30 -12.21
N ASN A 185 7.07 1.46 -11.68
CA ASN A 185 8.33 2.14 -11.93
C ASN A 185 9.14 2.21 -10.63
N ILE A 186 10.24 1.47 -10.54
CA ILE A 186 11.15 1.51 -9.40
C ILE A 186 12.41 2.25 -9.83
N LYS A 187 12.56 3.47 -9.34
CA LYS A 187 13.68 4.38 -9.62
C LYS A 187 14.65 4.49 -8.44
N GLY A 188 14.24 4.03 -7.26
CA GLY A 188 14.99 4.10 -6.00
C GLY A 188 14.24 3.37 -4.90
N GLY A 189 14.56 3.72 -3.63
CA GLY A 189 14.00 3.06 -2.47
C GLY A 189 14.65 1.72 -2.13
N THR A 190 14.15 1.10 -1.07
CA THR A 190 14.63 -0.17 -0.54
C THR A 190 13.45 -1.13 -0.35
N LEU A 191 13.52 -2.30 -0.98
CA LEU A 191 12.52 -3.34 -0.91
C LEU A 191 13.10 -4.56 -0.20
N ILE A 192 12.59 -4.87 1.00
CA ILE A 192 13.06 -5.98 1.83
C ILE A 192 11.91 -6.94 2.11
N ALA A 193 12.07 -8.20 1.77
CA ALA A 193 11.09 -9.23 2.07
C ALA A 193 11.79 -10.54 2.40
N GLU A 194 11.19 -11.32 3.30
CA GLU A 194 11.67 -12.68 3.58
C GLU A 194 11.37 -13.64 2.42
N ALA A 195 10.28 -13.40 1.68
CA ALA A 195 9.96 -14.18 0.48
C ALA A 195 10.62 -13.57 -0.76
N LYS A 196 10.03 -12.53 -1.35
CA LYS A 196 10.49 -11.89 -2.58
C LYS A 196 10.32 -10.38 -2.50
N SER A 197 11.30 -9.64 -2.99
CA SER A 197 11.21 -8.18 -3.05
C SER A 197 10.24 -7.69 -4.14
N LEU A 198 10.14 -8.40 -5.26
CA LEU A 198 9.24 -8.04 -6.37
C LEU A 198 8.77 -9.29 -7.11
N ILE A 199 7.46 -9.48 -7.21
CA ILE A 199 6.85 -10.59 -7.95
C ILE A 199 5.73 -10.14 -8.87
N THR A 200 5.41 -10.99 -9.84
CA THR A 200 4.20 -10.89 -10.67
C THR A 200 3.46 -12.22 -10.61
N GLU A 201 2.18 -12.18 -10.36
CA GLU A 201 1.34 -13.37 -10.33
C GLU A 201 -0.13 -13.05 -10.64
N GLY A 202 -0.92 -14.08 -10.95
CA GLY A 202 -2.37 -13.96 -11.14
C GLY A 202 -2.77 -12.93 -12.20
N THR A 203 -1.92 -12.67 -13.19
CA THR A 203 -2.10 -11.56 -14.13
C THR A 203 -3.11 -11.90 -15.22
N THR A 204 -4.28 -11.29 -15.18
CA THR A 204 -5.22 -11.26 -16.32
C THR A 204 -4.71 -10.29 -17.39
N TYR A 205 -4.06 -9.20 -16.96
CA TYR A 205 -3.46 -8.19 -17.83
C TYR A 205 -1.95 -8.19 -17.62
N THR A 206 -1.20 -8.18 -18.72
CA THR A 206 0.28 -8.16 -18.66
C THR A 206 0.76 -6.83 -18.04
N PRO A 207 1.44 -6.88 -16.88
CA PRO A 207 1.94 -5.67 -16.25
C PRO A 207 3.16 -5.09 -16.98
N VAL A 208 3.39 -3.80 -16.78
CA VAL A 208 4.58 -3.08 -17.25
C VAL A 208 5.46 -2.79 -16.03
N ILE A 209 6.66 -3.37 -15.98
CA ILE A 209 7.58 -3.16 -14.87
C ILE A 209 8.91 -2.59 -15.36
N ASN A 210 9.31 -1.48 -14.76
CA ASN A 210 10.52 -0.75 -15.09
C ASN A 210 11.37 -0.59 -13.82
N VAL A 211 12.48 -1.32 -13.74
CA VAL A 211 13.44 -1.16 -12.63
C VAL A 211 14.65 -0.41 -13.15
N THR A 212 14.86 0.81 -12.68
CA THR A 212 15.98 1.67 -13.05
C THR A 212 16.90 2.01 -11.87
N GLY A 213 16.49 1.67 -10.64
CA GLY A 213 17.27 1.86 -9.43
C GLY A 213 16.67 1.13 -8.24
N GLY A 214 17.28 1.29 -7.08
CA GLY A 214 16.79 0.74 -5.82
C GLY A 214 17.69 -0.34 -5.20
N THR A 215 17.38 -0.71 -3.98
CA THR A 215 18.02 -1.78 -3.21
C THR A 215 17.00 -2.88 -2.92
N PHE A 216 17.37 -4.13 -3.15
CA PHE A 216 16.49 -5.29 -3.02
C PHE A 216 17.13 -6.35 -2.13
N SER A 217 16.33 -7.06 -1.33
CA SER A 217 16.80 -8.17 -0.49
C SER A 217 17.10 -9.46 -1.26
N ASP A 218 16.66 -9.56 -2.52
CA ASP A 218 16.81 -10.75 -3.35
C ASP A 218 16.85 -10.36 -4.85
N PRO A 219 17.29 -11.29 -5.73
CA PRO A 219 17.44 -10.97 -7.16
C PRO A 219 16.13 -10.96 -7.97
N SER A 220 14.96 -11.08 -7.37
CA SER A 220 13.67 -11.19 -8.09
C SER A 220 13.38 -9.98 -8.99
N ALA A 221 13.88 -8.80 -8.63
CA ALA A 221 13.71 -7.58 -9.42
C ALA A 221 14.60 -7.53 -10.68
N LEU A 222 15.69 -8.32 -10.76
CA LEU A 222 16.68 -8.22 -11.83
C LEU A 222 16.11 -8.49 -13.23
N LYS A 223 15.12 -9.38 -13.33
CA LYS A 223 14.46 -9.68 -14.62
C LYS A 223 13.68 -8.50 -15.22
N TYR A 224 13.46 -7.44 -14.45
CA TYR A 224 12.75 -6.24 -14.91
C TYR A 224 13.68 -5.03 -15.08
N MET A 225 14.98 -5.21 -14.89
CA MET A 225 15.95 -4.12 -15.03
C MET A 225 15.99 -3.57 -16.44
N LYS A 226 16.06 -2.26 -16.53
CA LYS A 226 16.31 -1.54 -17.78
C LYS A 226 17.80 -1.33 -18.00
N THR A 227 18.20 -1.06 -19.24
CA THR A 227 19.57 -0.69 -19.59
C THR A 227 20.01 0.51 -18.72
N ASN A 228 21.22 0.46 -18.18
CA ASN A 228 21.80 1.47 -17.29
C ASN A 228 21.10 1.63 -15.95
N ALA A 229 20.34 0.64 -15.48
CA ALA A 229 19.75 0.65 -14.13
C ALA A 229 20.83 0.61 -13.05
N ASN A 230 20.66 1.43 -12.00
CA ASN A 230 21.50 1.42 -10.80
C ASN A 230 20.78 0.64 -9.68
N VAL A 231 21.01 -0.66 -9.64
CA VAL A 231 20.36 -1.59 -8.72
C VAL A 231 21.34 -2.23 -7.77
N ASN A 232 21.01 -2.26 -6.49
CA ASN A 232 21.77 -2.93 -5.45
C ASN A 232 20.99 -4.17 -4.96
N ILE A 233 21.67 -5.30 -4.86
CA ILE A 233 21.15 -6.49 -4.19
C ILE A 233 21.86 -6.61 -2.85
N LYS A 234 21.11 -6.51 -1.78
CA LYS A 234 21.60 -6.71 -0.41
C LYS A 234 20.90 -7.93 0.15
N LEU A 235 21.55 -9.07 0.06
CA LEU A 235 21.05 -10.31 0.65
C LEU A 235 20.98 -10.16 2.18
N THR A 236 19.85 -10.50 2.75
CA THR A 236 19.61 -10.50 4.20
C THR A 236 19.72 -11.91 4.75
#